data_5db0c907b692b451d84aa91e961e2d85
#
_entry.id   5db0c907b692b451d84aa91e961e2d85
#
_cell.length_a   1.000
_cell.length_b   1.000
_cell.length_c   1.000
_cell.angle_alpha   90.00
_cell.angle_beta   90.00
_cell.angle_gamma   90.00
#
_symmetry.space_group_name_H-M   'P 1'
#
loop_
_entity.id
_entity.type
_entity.pdbx_description
1 polymer ?
#
loop_
_entity_poly.entity_id
_entity_poly.type
_entity_poly.pdbx_seq_one_letter_code
_entity_poly.pdbx_strand_id
1 'polypeptide(L)'
;MSVEQVTGLGEMMKEMTAYIAEKVIKGKAEITEDTPLTSSGLVDSFALIEIFMELQRVSGRKIPASKIQAKDMDTVRLMFATAEKFGKPAKN
;
A
#
# COMPACT_ATOMS: atom_id res chain seq x y z
N MET A 1 -4.06 19.53 -18.27
CA MET A 1 -4.62 19.52 -17.32
C MET A 1 -3.99 18.83 -16.27
N SER A 2 -3.89 19.24 -15.28
CA SER A 2 -3.11 18.66 -14.26
C SER A 2 -3.93 17.85 -13.32
N VAL A 3 -4.94 17.33 -13.86
CA VAL A 3 -5.80 16.51 -13.06
C VAL A 3 -5.06 15.36 -12.42
N GLU A 4 -4.11 14.83 -13.14
CA GLU A 4 -3.38 13.70 -12.61
C GLU A 4 -2.64 14.03 -11.36
N GLN A 5 -2.09 15.20 -11.27
CA GLN A 5 -1.35 15.50 -10.09
C GLN A 5 -2.24 15.72 -8.91
N VAL A 6 -3.40 16.27 -9.14
CA VAL A 6 -4.31 16.54 -8.07
C VAL A 6 -4.79 15.24 -7.42
N THR A 7 -4.97 14.20 -8.24
CA THR A 7 -5.50 12.98 -7.73
C THR A 7 -4.44 11.98 -7.37
N GLY A 8 -3.19 12.37 -7.43
CA GLY A 8 -2.10 11.43 -7.27
C GLY A 8 -2.23 10.47 -6.10
N LEU A 9 -2.34 10.99 -4.89
CA LEU A 9 -2.39 10.12 -3.73
C LEU A 9 -3.68 9.31 -3.70
N GLY A 10 -4.80 9.94 -3.98
CA GLY A 10 -6.07 9.23 -3.97
C GLY A 10 -6.10 8.12 -4.99
N GLU A 11 -5.58 8.38 -6.18
CA GLU A 11 -5.55 7.37 -7.22
C GLU A 11 -4.61 6.23 -6.86
N MET A 12 -3.48 6.55 -6.26
CA MET A 12 -2.54 5.52 -5.85
C MET A 12 -3.15 4.62 -4.78
N MET A 13 -3.85 5.21 -3.83
CA MET A 13 -4.50 4.42 -2.79
C MET A 13 -5.59 3.54 -3.38
N LYS A 14 -6.33 4.04 -4.37
CA LYS A 14 -7.34 3.23 -5.02
C LYS A 14 -6.72 2.06 -5.75
N GLU A 15 -5.65 2.34 -6.47
CA GLU A 15 -4.97 1.28 -7.21
C GLU A 15 -4.44 0.21 -6.26
N MET A 16 -3.88 0.64 -5.14
CA MET A 16 -3.33 -0.29 -4.17
C MET A 16 -4.44 -1.13 -3.52
N THR A 17 -5.54 -0.49 -3.19
CA THR A 17 -6.68 -1.19 -2.62
C THR A 17 -7.22 -2.24 -3.58
N ALA A 18 -7.32 -1.87 -4.86
CA ALA A 18 -7.80 -2.82 -5.87
C ALA A 18 -6.83 -3.98 -6.02
N TYR A 19 -5.54 -3.70 -6.01
CA TYR A 19 -4.55 -4.76 -6.13
C TYR A 19 -4.70 -5.76 -4.98
N ILE A 20 -4.80 -5.25 -3.76
CA ILE A 20 -4.91 -6.12 -2.60
C ILE A 20 -6.20 -6.93 -2.67
N ALA A 21 -7.29 -6.28 -3.02
CA ALA A 21 -8.58 -6.96 -3.08
C ALA A 21 -8.59 -8.07 -4.10
N GLU A 22 -7.98 -7.84 -5.27
CA GLU A 22 -8.04 -8.81 -6.35
C GLU A 22 -6.93 -9.83 -6.31
N LYS A 23 -5.71 -9.41 -6.01
CA LYS A 23 -4.59 -10.33 -6.13
C LYS A 23 -4.22 -11.00 -4.82
N VAL A 24 -4.51 -10.37 -3.71
CA VAL A 24 -4.12 -10.92 -2.42
C VAL A 24 -5.32 -11.56 -1.73
N ILE A 25 -6.40 -10.82 -1.57
CA ILE A 25 -7.58 -11.31 -0.90
C ILE A 25 -8.46 -12.12 -1.83
N LYS A 26 -8.35 -11.83 -3.14
CA LYS A 26 -9.03 -12.59 -4.18
C LYS A 26 -10.54 -12.62 -4.00
N GLY A 27 -11.07 -11.46 -3.67
CA GLY A 27 -12.51 -11.29 -3.59
C GLY A 27 -13.18 -11.86 -2.37
N LYS A 28 -12.39 -12.37 -1.40
CA LYS A 28 -12.98 -12.98 -0.23
C LYS A 28 -13.55 -11.97 0.75
N ALA A 29 -13.19 -10.71 0.62
CA ALA A 29 -13.70 -9.67 1.50
C ALA A 29 -13.62 -8.36 0.76
N GLU A 30 -14.50 -7.44 1.12
CA GLU A 30 -14.44 -6.10 0.56
C GLU A 30 -13.56 -5.26 1.45
N ILE A 31 -12.69 -4.49 0.84
CA ILE A 31 -11.79 -3.65 1.62
C ILE A 31 -11.79 -2.24 1.09
N THR A 32 -11.42 -1.32 1.97
CA THR A 32 -11.25 0.07 1.61
C THR A 32 -9.85 0.48 2.04
N GLU A 33 -9.53 1.75 1.89
CA GLU A 33 -8.23 2.25 2.31
C GLU A 33 -8.03 2.17 3.82
N ASP A 34 -9.11 2.02 4.57
CA ASP A 34 -9.04 1.99 6.02
C ASP A 34 -9.29 0.61 6.63
N THR A 35 -9.42 -0.40 5.81
CA THR A 35 -9.68 -1.73 6.32
C THR A 35 -8.43 -2.31 6.96
N PRO A 36 -8.52 -2.80 8.20
CA PRO A 36 -7.37 -3.48 8.82
C PRO A 36 -7.06 -4.77 8.08
N LEU A 37 -5.82 -4.93 7.69
CA LEU A 37 -5.40 -6.08 6.90
C LEU A 37 -4.60 -7.08 7.70
N THR A 38 -3.56 -6.61 8.38
CA THR A 38 -2.72 -7.53 9.14
C THR A 38 -3.35 -7.84 10.49
N SER A 39 -3.89 -6.84 11.16
CA SER A 39 -4.46 -7.05 12.48
C SER A 39 -5.74 -7.86 12.42
N SER A 40 -6.42 -7.85 11.26
CA SER A 40 -7.66 -8.61 11.12
C SER A 40 -7.39 -10.04 10.65
N GLY A 41 -6.18 -10.33 10.21
CA GLY A 41 -5.87 -11.65 9.69
C GLY A 41 -6.18 -11.84 8.23
N LEU A 42 -6.62 -10.79 7.53
CA LEU A 42 -6.89 -10.89 6.10
C LEU A 42 -5.63 -11.11 5.30
N VAL A 43 -4.51 -10.60 5.79
CA VAL A 43 -3.23 -10.66 5.09
C VAL A 43 -2.19 -11.29 6.01
N ASP A 44 -1.50 -12.30 5.51
CA ASP A 44 -0.43 -12.94 6.30
C ASP A 44 0.91 -12.32 5.92
N SER A 45 1.97 -12.82 6.55
CA SER A 45 3.28 -12.22 6.35
C SER A 45 3.84 -12.44 4.95
N PHE A 46 3.47 -13.53 4.28
CA PHE A 46 3.93 -13.73 2.91
C PHE A 46 3.26 -12.74 1.98
N ALA A 47 1.96 -12.58 2.12
CA ALA A 47 1.25 -11.62 1.30
C ALA A 47 1.74 -10.21 1.58
N LEU A 48 2.14 -9.94 2.80
CA LEU A 48 2.61 -8.62 3.16
C LEU A 48 3.86 -8.24 2.38
N ILE A 49 4.71 -9.21 2.09
CA ILE A 49 5.89 -8.94 1.27
C ILE A 49 5.50 -8.50 -0.13
N GLU A 50 4.54 -9.18 -0.72
CA GLU A 50 4.05 -8.79 -2.04
C GLU A 50 3.44 -7.40 -2.02
N ILE A 51 2.67 -7.13 -0.97
CA ILE A 51 2.03 -5.83 -0.84
C ILE A 51 3.09 -4.74 -0.70
N PHE A 52 4.14 -5.02 0.06
CA PHE A 52 5.21 -4.05 0.26
C PHE A 52 5.89 -3.71 -1.08
N MET A 53 6.15 -4.72 -1.89
CA MET A 53 6.77 -4.48 -3.18
C MET A 53 5.85 -3.69 -4.10
N GLU A 54 4.56 -4.02 -4.08
CA GLU A 54 3.61 -3.29 -4.89
C GLU A 54 3.46 -1.85 -4.42
N LEU A 55 3.54 -1.64 -3.11
CA LEU A 55 3.48 -0.28 -2.56
C LEU A 55 4.59 0.58 -3.11
N GLN A 56 5.80 0.02 -3.21
CA GLN A 56 6.91 0.77 -3.76
C GLN A 56 6.68 1.09 -5.23
N ARG A 57 6.09 0.15 -5.97
CA ARG A 57 5.82 0.38 -7.38
C ARG A 57 4.77 1.48 -7.56
N VAL A 58 3.67 1.36 -6.84
CA VAL A 58 2.56 2.28 -6.99
C VAL A 58 2.92 3.68 -6.49
N SER A 59 3.61 3.76 -5.36
CA SER A 59 3.97 5.05 -4.79
C SER A 59 5.13 5.70 -5.50
N GLY A 60 5.89 4.93 -6.27
CA GLY A 60 7.09 5.44 -6.91
C GLY A 60 8.18 5.77 -5.93
N ARG A 61 8.17 5.12 -4.77
CA ARG A 61 9.15 5.40 -3.73
C ARG A 61 9.86 4.13 -3.32
N LYS A 62 11.12 4.28 -2.96
CA LYS A 62 11.89 3.17 -2.43
C LYS A 62 11.84 3.27 -0.91
N ILE A 63 11.32 2.23 -0.27
CA ILE A 63 11.09 2.26 1.16
C ILE A 63 12.02 1.28 1.86
N PRO A 64 12.79 1.73 2.86
CA PRO A 64 13.71 0.81 3.53
C PRO A 64 12.93 -0.16 4.41
N ALA A 65 13.02 -1.43 4.07
CA ALA A 65 12.27 -2.46 4.78
C ALA A 65 12.62 -2.50 6.26
N SER A 66 13.85 -2.17 6.60
CA SER A 66 14.28 -2.23 7.99
C SER A 66 13.55 -1.24 8.89
N LYS A 67 12.91 -0.24 8.31
CA LYS A 67 12.20 0.77 9.09
C LYS A 67 10.70 0.53 9.16
N ILE A 68 10.23 -0.52 8.53
CA ILE A 68 8.80 -0.76 8.41
C ILE A 68 8.38 -1.91 9.30
N GLN A 69 7.28 -1.73 10.00
CA GLN A 69 6.72 -2.80 10.81
C GLN A 69 5.36 -3.18 10.26
N ALA A 70 4.86 -4.33 10.68
CA ALA A 70 3.58 -4.82 10.18
C ALA A 70 2.46 -3.82 10.46
N LYS A 71 2.51 -3.15 11.60
CA LYS A 71 1.47 -2.18 11.94
C LYS A 71 1.44 -1.01 10.97
N ASP A 72 2.58 -0.71 10.35
CA ASP A 72 2.65 0.38 9.39
C ASP A 72 1.98 0.02 8.08
N MET A 73 1.72 -1.26 7.89
CA MET A 73 1.11 -1.77 6.66
C MET A 73 -0.31 -2.26 6.90
N ASP A 74 -0.89 -1.92 8.03
CA ASP A 74 -2.19 -2.48 8.39
C ASP A 74 -3.33 -1.99 7.51
N THR A 75 -3.27 -0.75 7.05
CA THR A 75 -4.27 -0.24 6.12
C THR A 75 -3.56 0.40 4.95
N VAL A 76 -4.27 0.55 3.83
CA VAL A 76 -3.68 1.22 2.68
C VAL A 76 -3.30 2.65 3.03
N ARG A 77 -4.13 3.32 3.81
CA ARG A 77 -3.82 4.69 4.21
C ARG A 77 -2.52 4.76 5.01
N LEU A 78 -2.33 3.82 5.92
CA LEU A 78 -1.08 3.77 6.70
C LEU A 78 0.11 3.44 5.81
N MET A 79 -0.09 2.59 4.81
CA MET A 79 0.99 2.26 3.90
C MET A 79 1.52 3.50 3.20
N PHE A 80 0.64 4.34 2.70
CA PHE A 80 1.07 5.52 1.99
C PHE A 80 1.61 6.59 2.92
N ALA A 81 1.08 6.69 4.14
CA ALA A 81 1.66 7.59 5.13
C ALA A 81 3.08 7.18 5.45
N THR A 82 3.31 5.86 5.57
CA THR A 82 4.63 5.34 5.85
C THR A 82 5.57 5.55 4.67
N ALA A 83 5.06 5.34 3.45
CA ALA A 83 5.85 5.55 2.26
C ALA A 83 6.31 6.99 2.17
N GLU A 84 5.44 7.92 2.54
CA GLU A 84 5.79 9.31 2.50
C GLU A 84 6.82 9.65 3.57
N LYS A 85 6.70 9.04 4.73
CA LYS A 85 7.59 9.33 5.84
C LYS A 85 8.99 8.76 5.63
N PHE A 86 9.08 7.53 5.19
CA PHE A 86 10.37 6.87 5.05
C PHE A 86 10.85 6.66 3.63
N GLY A 87 9.97 6.75 2.65
CA GLY A 87 10.32 6.45 1.28
C GLY A 87 11.05 7.59 0.60
N LYS A 88 11.91 7.24 -0.35
CA LYS A 88 12.62 8.22 -1.14
C LYS A 88 12.25 8.03 -2.60
N PRO A 89 12.32 9.08 -3.41
CA PRO A 89 11.99 8.91 -4.82
C PRO A 89 12.80 7.79 -5.42
N ALA A 90 12.10 6.90 -6.11
CA ALA A 90 12.78 5.76 -6.69
C ALA A 90 13.29 6.10 -8.07
N LYS A 91 14.22 7.01 -8.19
CA LYS A 91 14.67 7.29 -9.48
C LYS A 91 16.04 7.20 -9.54
N ASN A 92 16.45 7.05 -10.38
CA ASN A 92 17.75 6.91 -10.54
C ASN A 92 18.48 7.87 -10.47
#